data_fbd01c82dd8a32ffa44ec3fc749f8fae
#
_entry.id   fbd01c82dd8a32ffa44ec3fc749f8fae
#
_cell.length_a   1.000
_cell.length_b   1.000
_cell.length_c   1.000
_cell.angle_alpha   90.00
_cell.angle_beta   90.00
_cell.angle_gamma   90.00
#
_symmetry.space_group_name_H-M   'P 1'
#
loop_
_entity.id
_entity.type
_entity.pdbx_description
1 polymer ?
#
loop_
_entity_poly.entity_id
_entity_poly.type
_entity_poly.pdbx_seq_one_letter_code
_entity_poly.pdbx_strand_id
1 'polypeptide(L)'
;RDKNANMEQALAYTDNEIEYAGYLSPDALKSLPVATTIGNHDAISGNYSYHFNNPNTSTLGSTVAGGNYHYTYGNTLFIMLNTNNTNAEEHKQFIEQAIAEAGDVTWKVVTLHQDIYGSGEHSNEPDIVELRYKLVPIFEENDIDVVLTGHDHTYARSEILKGGVKDSSTFLTEEEFEEFFDIEFESDYTELVEDEKYLNYLESIGDKNAIQSDLIIKGENIYNPEGILYITANSASGSKYYNNVPRQQAYIASRWQED
;
A
#
# COMPACT_ATOMS: atom_id res chain seq x y z
N ARG A 1 -6.54 2.22 -17.11
CA ARG A 1 -5.97 3.33 -16.32
C ARG A 1 -5.24 4.28 -17.25
N ASP A 2 -5.67 5.52 -17.42
CA ASP A 2 -4.92 6.47 -18.22
C ASP A 2 -3.76 7.03 -17.39
N LYS A 3 -2.60 6.34 -17.44
CA LYS A 3 -1.33 6.78 -16.80
C LYS A 3 -0.84 8.14 -17.34
N ASN A 4 -1.47 8.64 -18.41
CA ASN A 4 -1.19 9.93 -19.05
C ASN A 4 -2.24 11.01 -18.73
N ALA A 5 -3.00 10.86 -17.64
CA ALA A 5 -3.90 11.91 -17.20
C ALA A 5 -3.09 13.21 -17.03
N ASN A 6 -3.25 14.12 -18.00
CA ASN A 6 -2.55 15.38 -18.02
C ASN A 6 -3.21 16.37 -17.03
N MET A 7 -2.56 17.51 -16.81
CA MET A 7 -3.07 18.55 -15.92
C MET A 7 -4.48 19.04 -16.32
N GLU A 8 -4.85 18.97 -17.60
CA GLU A 8 -6.20 19.31 -18.10
C GLU A 8 -7.25 18.33 -17.59
N GLN A 9 -6.94 17.02 -17.58
CA GLN A 9 -7.83 16.00 -17.00
C GLN A 9 -7.92 16.18 -15.48
N ALA A 10 -6.83 16.46 -14.80
CA ALA A 10 -6.83 16.76 -13.37
C ALA A 10 -7.70 17.97 -13.02
N LEU A 11 -7.67 19.03 -13.84
CA LEU A 11 -8.51 20.22 -13.66
C LEU A 11 -9.99 19.98 -14.00
N ALA A 12 -10.30 18.98 -14.84
CA ALA A 12 -11.67 18.59 -15.16
C ALA A 12 -12.32 17.70 -14.07
N TYR A 13 -11.56 17.21 -13.10
CA TYR A 13 -12.07 16.40 -11.98
C TYR A 13 -12.78 17.25 -10.90
N THR A 14 -13.72 18.08 -11.33
CA THR A 14 -14.62 18.78 -10.38
C THR A 14 -15.57 17.82 -9.66
N ASP A 15 -15.70 16.57 -10.16
CA ASP A 15 -16.57 15.54 -9.59
C ASP A 15 -16.01 14.93 -8.28
N ASN A 16 -14.71 15.06 -7.99
CA ASN A 16 -14.10 14.63 -6.73
C ASN A 16 -14.78 15.26 -5.49
N GLU A 17 -15.35 16.45 -5.62
CA GLU A 17 -16.09 17.10 -4.52
C GLU A 17 -17.30 16.28 -4.09
N ILE A 18 -17.96 15.58 -5.01
CA ILE A 18 -19.09 14.69 -4.71
C ILE A 18 -18.60 13.45 -3.94
N GLU A 19 -17.44 12.93 -4.29
CA GLU A 19 -16.80 11.80 -3.62
C GLU A 19 -16.39 12.17 -2.20
N TYR A 20 -15.75 13.33 -1.99
CA TYR A 20 -15.44 13.84 -0.65
C TYR A 20 -16.69 14.10 0.18
N ALA A 21 -17.74 14.66 -0.43
CA ALA A 21 -19.03 14.85 0.26
C ALA A 21 -19.63 13.49 0.69
N GLY A 22 -19.54 12.48 -0.16
CA GLY A 22 -19.93 11.10 0.17
C GLY A 22 -19.10 10.50 1.29
N TYR A 23 -17.78 10.61 1.21
CA TYR A 23 -16.84 10.12 2.22
C TYR A 23 -17.09 10.77 3.60
N LEU A 24 -17.33 12.07 3.65
CA LEU A 24 -17.54 12.83 4.89
C LEU A 24 -18.98 12.78 5.41
N SER A 25 -19.92 12.14 4.68
CA SER A 25 -21.34 12.11 5.03
C SER A 25 -21.71 11.24 6.24
N PRO A 26 -21.01 10.14 6.59
CA PRO A 26 -21.36 9.31 7.73
C PRO A 26 -21.35 10.09 9.04
N ASP A 27 -22.37 9.89 9.87
CA ASP A 27 -22.51 10.61 11.16
C ASP A 27 -21.32 10.37 12.11
N ALA A 28 -20.69 9.20 12.04
CA ALA A 28 -19.50 8.87 12.82
C ALA A 28 -18.35 9.87 12.56
N LEU A 29 -18.14 10.27 11.31
CA LEU A 29 -17.06 11.18 10.91
C LEU A 29 -17.29 12.64 11.36
N LYS A 30 -18.48 12.97 11.84
CA LYS A 30 -18.77 14.31 12.43
C LYS A 30 -18.15 14.49 13.82
N SER A 31 -17.78 13.41 14.48
CA SER A 31 -17.29 13.42 15.87
C SER A 31 -16.01 12.60 16.10
N LEU A 32 -15.58 11.81 15.14
CA LEU A 32 -14.35 11.04 15.22
C LEU A 32 -13.25 11.74 14.42
N PRO A 33 -12.04 11.91 14.99
CA PRO A 33 -10.90 12.33 14.21
C PRO A 33 -10.53 11.23 13.20
N VAL A 34 -10.14 11.66 12.01
CA VAL A 34 -9.77 10.75 10.90
C VAL A 34 -8.34 11.07 10.47
N ALA A 35 -7.53 10.05 10.37
CA ALA A 35 -6.21 10.11 9.74
C ALA A 35 -6.32 9.49 8.34
N THR A 36 -6.12 10.29 7.32
CA THR A 36 -6.34 9.90 5.92
C THR A 36 -5.02 9.73 5.18
N THR A 37 -5.00 8.90 4.15
CA THR A 37 -3.85 8.68 3.26
C THR A 37 -4.24 9.09 1.85
N ILE A 38 -3.32 9.74 1.12
CA ILE A 38 -3.55 10.19 -0.25
C ILE A 38 -3.51 8.99 -1.18
N GLY A 39 -4.64 8.67 -1.81
CA GLY A 39 -4.74 7.65 -2.84
C GLY A 39 -4.35 8.16 -4.22
N ASN A 40 -4.23 7.26 -5.19
CA ASN A 40 -3.88 7.61 -6.57
C ASN A 40 -4.96 8.48 -7.25
N HIS A 41 -6.22 8.33 -6.86
CA HIS A 41 -7.31 9.19 -7.34
C HIS A 41 -7.29 10.57 -6.69
N ASP A 42 -6.82 10.70 -5.45
CA ASP A 42 -6.66 11.99 -4.76
C ASP A 42 -5.46 12.77 -5.29
N ALA A 43 -4.36 12.06 -5.63
CA ALA A 43 -3.08 12.65 -5.99
C ALA A 43 -3.09 13.50 -7.28
N ILE A 44 -4.14 13.40 -8.09
CA ILE A 44 -4.28 14.11 -9.37
C ILE A 44 -4.74 15.57 -9.22
N SER A 45 -5.23 15.97 -8.06
CA SER A 45 -5.73 17.32 -7.81
C SER A 45 -5.34 17.85 -6.43
N GLY A 46 -5.51 19.15 -6.21
CA GLY A 46 -5.29 19.79 -4.91
C GLY A 46 -6.46 19.63 -3.93
N ASN A 47 -7.56 18.98 -4.33
CA ASN A 47 -8.80 18.93 -3.56
C ASN A 47 -8.64 18.28 -2.19
N TYR A 48 -7.84 17.22 -2.09
CA TYR A 48 -7.54 16.56 -0.81
C TYR A 48 -7.10 17.56 0.27
N SER A 49 -6.20 18.48 -0.03
CA SER A 49 -5.67 19.45 0.93
C SER A 49 -6.69 20.49 1.39
N TYR A 50 -7.81 20.67 0.68
CA TYR A 50 -8.91 21.52 1.12
C TYR A 50 -9.83 20.82 2.12
N HIS A 51 -9.88 19.50 2.11
CA HIS A 51 -10.78 18.72 3.00
C HIS A 51 -10.09 18.24 4.27
N PHE A 52 -8.76 18.04 4.24
CA PHE A 52 -8.03 17.46 5.36
C PHE A 52 -6.90 18.38 5.85
N ASN A 53 -6.93 18.66 7.15
CA ASN A 53 -5.91 19.43 7.84
C ASN A 53 -5.02 18.49 8.65
N ASN A 54 -4.10 17.82 8.00
CA ASN A 54 -3.24 16.84 8.62
C ASN A 54 -2.17 17.51 9.51
N PRO A 55 -1.83 16.93 10.68
CA PRO A 55 -0.79 17.44 11.55
C PRO A 55 0.61 17.16 10.99
N ASN A 56 1.61 17.95 11.37
CA ASN A 56 3.02 17.71 11.08
C ASN A 56 3.29 17.36 9.61
N THR A 57 2.63 18.09 8.70
CA THR A 57 2.79 17.89 7.25
C THR A 57 4.17 18.29 6.77
N SER A 58 4.70 17.57 5.80
CA SER A 58 5.99 17.83 5.16
C SER A 58 5.84 18.10 3.68
N THR A 59 6.84 18.76 3.08
CA THR A 59 6.98 18.85 1.64
C THR A 59 7.66 17.60 1.04
N LEU A 60 8.27 16.76 1.87
CA LEU A 60 8.83 15.48 1.43
C LEU A 60 7.72 14.51 1.03
N GLY A 61 7.90 13.82 -0.08
CA GLY A 61 6.92 12.91 -0.65
C GLY A 61 5.64 13.61 -1.13
N SER A 62 5.74 14.90 -1.54
CA SER A 62 4.54 15.64 -1.93
C SER A 62 4.15 15.46 -3.38
N THR A 63 2.84 15.53 -3.61
CA THR A 63 2.16 15.73 -4.88
C THR A 63 1.35 17.02 -4.82
N VAL A 64 0.55 17.32 -5.82
CA VAL A 64 -0.39 18.47 -5.78
C VAL A 64 -1.45 18.31 -4.68
N ALA A 65 -1.72 17.10 -4.22
CA ALA A 65 -2.68 16.81 -3.15
C ALA A 65 -2.11 17.03 -1.74
N GLY A 66 -0.79 17.04 -1.59
CA GLY A 66 -0.11 17.21 -0.30
C GLY A 66 1.08 16.27 -0.14
N GLY A 67 1.72 16.32 1.02
CA GLY A 67 2.90 15.54 1.34
C GLY A 67 2.66 14.49 2.43
N ASN A 68 3.77 13.92 2.89
CA ASN A 68 3.76 13.03 4.05
C ASN A 68 3.37 13.78 5.32
N TYR A 69 2.83 13.05 6.31
CA TYR A 69 2.58 13.60 7.65
C TYR A 69 2.69 12.50 8.71
N HIS A 70 2.80 12.89 9.96
CA HIS A 70 2.83 11.95 11.07
C HIS A 70 2.08 12.47 12.29
N TYR A 71 1.74 11.56 13.19
CA TYR A 71 1.20 11.89 14.52
C TYR A 71 1.48 10.76 15.51
N THR A 72 1.45 11.10 16.78
CA THR A 72 1.56 10.12 17.86
C THR A 72 0.22 9.97 18.56
N TYR A 73 -0.21 8.75 18.80
CA TYR A 73 -1.37 8.43 19.61
C TYR A 73 -1.01 7.36 20.65
N GLY A 74 -1.11 7.71 21.92
CA GLY A 74 -0.59 6.86 23.00
C GLY A 74 0.91 6.67 22.88
N ASN A 75 1.36 5.43 22.80
CA ASN A 75 2.77 5.04 22.62
C ASN A 75 3.08 4.57 21.19
N THR A 76 2.27 4.97 20.22
CA THR A 76 2.39 4.58 18.82
C THR A 76 2.62 5.82 17.94
N LEU A 77 3.65 5.76 17.12
CA LEU A 77 3.88 6.71 16.03
C LEU A 77 3.20 6.18 14.77
N PHE A 78 2.37 7.02 14.15
CA PHE A 78 1.76 6.79 12.85
C PHE A 78 2.43 7.68 11.81
N ILE A 79 2.94 7.09 10.75
CA ILE A 79 3.67 7.73 9.65
C ILE A 79 2.84 7.53 8.37
N MET A 80 2.32 8.61 7.83
CA MET A 80 1.46 8.59 6.65
C MET A 80 2.28 9.01 5.44
N LEU A 81 2.47 8.10 4.49
CA LEU A 81 3.26 8.34 3.29
C LEU A 81 2.36 8.55 2.07
N ASN A 82 2.65 9.60 1.31
CA ASN A 82 2.06 9.81 -0.01
C ASN A 82 2.92 9.16 -1.08
N THR A 83 2.77 7.88 -1.27
CA THR A 83 3.54 7.05 -2.21
C THR A 83 3.14 7.21 -3.68
N ASN A 84 2.22 8.12 -3.99
CA ASN A 84 2.06 8.64 -5.36
C ASN A 84 3.27 9.47 -5.82
N ASN A 85 4.04 10.00 -4.88
CA ASN A 85 5.43 10.40 -5.10
C ASN A 85 6.33 9.19 -4.83
N THR A 86 7.00 8.68 -5.84
CA THR A 86 7.81 7.44 -5.76
C THR A 86 9.26 7.67 -5.34
N ASN A 87 9.60 8.89 -4.85
CA ASN A 87 10.94 9.23 -4.37
C ASN A 87 11.20 8.62 -2.99
N ALA A 88 11.77 7.43 -2.97
CA ALA A 88 12.04 6.67 -1.75
C ALA A 88 12.98 7.42 -0.78
N GLU A 89 13.91 8.24 -1.28
CA GLU A 89 14.83 9.00 -0.44
C GLU A 89 14.10 10.10 0.34
N GLU A 90 13.11 10.78 -0.26
CA GLU A 90 12.27 11.71 0.47
C GLU A 90 11.45 11.03 1.54
N HIS A 91 10.91 9.84 1.26
CA HIS A 91 10.20 9.04 2.27
C HIS A 91 11.12 8.60 3.41
N LYS A 92 12.34 8.15 3.09
CA LYS A 92 13.35 7.81 4.10
C LYS A 92 13.64 8.99 5.03
N GLN A 93 13.98 10.13 4.45
CA GLN A 93 14.26 11.35 5.22
C GLN A 93 13.09 11.74 6.11
N PHE A 94 11.86 11.63 5.60
CA PHE A 94 10.66 11.93 6.38
C PHE A 94 10.45 10.95 7.54
N ILE A 95 10.61 9.64 7.31
CA ILE A 95 10.48 8.60 8.36
C ILE A 95 11.48 8.87 9.48
N GLU A 96 12.75 9.13 9.15
CA GLU A 96 13.79 9.43 10.13
C GLU A 96 13.46 10.69 10.95
N GLN A 97 12.94 11.74 10.31
CA GLN A 97 12.48 12.96 10.99
C GLN A 97 11.30 12.67 11.93
N ALA A 98 10.28 11.95 11.45
CA ALA A 98 9.11 11.62 12.25
C ALA A 98 9.47 10.80 13.50
N ILE A 99 10.37 9.84 13.37
CA ILE A 99 10.87 9.03 14.49
C ILE A 99 11.63 9.90 15.49
N ALA A 100 12.52 10.78 15.01
CA ALA A 100 13.27 11.67 15.88
C ALA A 100 12.36 12.65 16.65
N GLU A 101 11.30 13.16 16.01
CA GLU A 101 10.32 14.06 16.63
C GLU A 101 9.38 13.35 17.62
N ALA A 102 9.00 12.11 17.33
CA ALA A 102 8.12 11.32 18.22
C ALA A 102 8.80 10.94 19.54
N GLY A 103 10.12 10.80 19.54
CA GLY A 103 10.88 10.34 20.71
C GLY A 103 10.62 8.89 21.05
N ASP A 104 10.41 8.60 22.33
CA ASP A 104 10.30 7.23 22.83
C ASP A 104 8.88 6.67 22.62
N VAL A 105 8.69 5.87 21.58
CA VAL A 105 7.45 5.19 21.24
C VAL A 105 7.67 3.68 21.20
N THR A 106 6.62 2.91 21.51
CA THR A 106 6.70 1.43 21.48
C THR A 106 6.44 0.89 20.07
N TRP A 107 5.50 1.49 19.34
CA TRP A 107 5.05 1.03 18.05
C TRP A 107 5.25 2.07 16.97
N LYS A 108 5.67 1.63 15.80
CA LYS A 108 5.79 2.44 14.59
C LYS A 108 4.95 1.83 13.49
N VAL A 109 3.93 2.54 13.06
CA VAL A 109 2.98 2.12 12.03
C VAL A 109 3.10 3.05 10.83
N VAL A 110 3.40 2.49 9.68
CA VAL A 110 3.38 3.20 8.40
C VAL A 110 2.04 2.95 7.73
N THR A 111 1.46 3.99 7.14
CA THR A 111 0.29 3.86 6.27
C THR A 111 0.60 4.49 4.92
N LEU A 112 0.34 3.77 3.86
CA LEU A 112 0.49 4.21 2.48
C LEU A 112 -0.64 3.66 1.62
N HIS A 113 -0.83 4.23 0.43
CA HIS A 113 -1.95 3.82 -0.41
C HIS A 113 -1.66 2.55 -1.19
N GLN A 114 -0.52 2.46 -1.87
CA GLN A 114 -0.19 1.35 -2.75
C GLN A 114 -0.02 0.04 -1.97
N ASP A 115 -0.62 -1.03 -2.47
CA ASP A 115 -0.59 -2.34 -1.82
C ASP A 115 0.68 -3.11 -2.16
N ILE A 116 1.76 -2.81 -1.45
CA ILE A 116 3.08 -3.37 -1.74
C ILE A 116 3.24 -4.85 -1.37
N TYR A 117 2.37 -5.42 -0.53
CA TYR A 117 2.34 -6.84 -0.16
C TYR A 117 0.90 -7.37 -0.07
N GLY A 118 0.07 -6.99 -1.01
CA GLY A 118 -1.30 -7.46 -1.09
C GLY A 118 -1.49 -8.73 -1.91
N SER A 119 -2.73 -9.01 -2.23
CA SER A 119 -3.12 -10.21 -2.97
C SER A 119 -4.05 -9.92 -4.13
N GLY A 120 -4.31 -8.67 -4.43
CA GLY A 120 -5.03 -8.24 -5.61
C GLY A 120 -4.09 -8.08 -6.79
N GLU A 121 -4.66 -7.62 -7.87
CA GLU A 121 -3.96 -7.47 -9.13
C GLU A 121 -2.91 -6.38 -9.09
N HIS A 122 -3.28 -5.20 -8.58
CA HIS A 122 -2.37 -4.05 -8.52
C HIS A 122 -1.13 -4.30 -7.63
N SER A 123 -1.23 -5.15 -6.62
CA SER A 123 -0.07 -5.52 -5.77
C SER A 123 1.07 -6.17 -6.55
N ASN A 124 0.78 -6.70 -7.73
CA ASN A 124 1.73 -7.43 -8.57
C ASN A 124 2.17 -6.62 -9.80
N GLU A 125 1.63 -5.42 -9.99
CA GLU A 125 2.10 -4.51 -11.05
C GLU A 125 3.59 -4.19 -10.86
N PRO A 126 4.39 -4.18 -11.92
CA PRO A 126 5.83 -3.97 -11.83
C PRO A 126 6.25 -2.69 -11.11
N ASP A 127 5.51 -1.60 -11.27
CA ASP A 127 5.75 -0.33 -10.58
C ASP A 127 5.50 -0.42 -9.06
N ILE A 128 4.48 -1.17 -8.64
CA ILE A 128 4.19 -1.42 -7.22
C ILE A 128 5.24 -2.35 -6.61
N VAL A 129 5.66 -3.36 -7.35
CA VAL A 129 6.76 -4.25 -6.94
C VAL A 129 8.09 -3.48 -6.84
N GLU A 130 8.36 -2.57 -7.77
CA GLU A 130 9.52 -1.69 -7.70
C GLU A 130 9.47 -0.78 -6.46
N LEU A 131 8.29 -0.22 -6.15
CA LEU A 131 8.07 0.58 -4.94
C LEU A 131 8.30 -0.24 -3.67
N ARG A 132 7.84 -1.51 -3.63
CA ARG A 132 8.09 -2.45 -2.53
C ARG A 132 9.58 -2.54 -2.21
N TYR A 133 10.39 -2.85 -3.21
CA TYR A 133 11.83 -3.07 -3.03
C TYR A 133 12.62 -1.78 -2.75
N LYS A 134 12.03 -0.61 -3.00
CA LYS A 134 12.59 0.68 -2.58
C LYS A 134 12.24 1.02 -1.13
N LEU A 135 11.02 0.73 -0.68
CA LEU A 135 10.52 1.14 0.64
C LEU A 135 10.82 0.13 1.75
N VAL A 136 10.72 -1.17 1.47
CA VAL A 136 10.88 -2.21 2.50
C VAL A 136 12.22 -2.13 3.24
N PRO A 137 13.37 -1.96 2.56
CA PRO A 137 14.64 -1.78 3.27
C PRO A 137 14.64 -0.55 4.21
N ILE A 138 13.97 0.54 3.82
CA ILE A 138 13.84 1.75 4.64
C ILE A 138 13.00 1.46 5.88
N PHE A 139 11.92 0.71 5.73
CA PHE A 139 11.07 0.32 6.86
C PHE A 139 11.81 -0.58 7.85
N GLU A 140 12.59 -1.54 7.36
CA GLU A 140 13.41 -2.43 8.18
C GLU A 140 14.52 -1.67 8.92
N GLU A 141 15.23 -0.76 8.24
CA GLU A 141 16.27 0.10 8.85
C GLU A 141 15.73 0.99 9.97
N ASN A 142 14.45 1.31 9.95
CA ASN A 142 13.78 2.19 10.90
C ASN A 142 12.92 1.44 11.93
N ASP A 143 13.01 0.11 11.98
CA ASP A 143 12.24 -0.77 12.87
C ASP A 143 10.74 -0.46 12.83
N ILE A 144 10.15 -0.40 11.64
CA ILE A 144 8.71 -0.30 11.46
C ILE A 144 8.07 -1.65 11.84
N ASP A 145 6.98 -1.63 12.59
CA ASP A 145 6.30 -2.84 13.08
C ASP A 145 5.17 -3.29 12.13
N VAL A 146 4.39 -2.33 11.64
CA VAL A 146 3.19 -2.60 10.82
C VAL A 146 3.12 -1.63 9.66
N VAL A 147 2.74 -2.15 8.51
CA VAL A 147 2.41 -1.33 7.32
C VAL A 147 0.96 -1.59 6.93
N LEU A 148 0.17 -0.52 6.86
CA LEU A 148 -1.22 -0.54 6.42
C LEU A 148 -1.30 0.00 4.99
N THR A 149 -1.99 -0.74 4.13
CA THR A 149 -2.12 -0.43 2.71
C THR A 149 -3.58 -0.43 2.26
N GLY A 150 -3.82 0.06 1.05
CA GLY A 150 -5.11 0.08 0.37
C GLY A 150 -4.93 -0.28 -1.10
N HIS A 151 -5.54 0.46 -2.00
CA HIS A 151 -5.44 0.35 -3.45
C HIS A 151 -6.12 -0.88 -4.03
N ASP A 152 -5.69 -2.07 -3.68
CA ASP A 152 -6.44 -3.29 -3.95
C ASP A 152 -7.65 -3.39 -3.03
N HIS A 153 -8.81 -3.62 -3.62
CA HIS A 153 -10.07 -3.74 -2.87
C HIS A 153 -10.30 -5.19 -2.44
N THR A 154 -9.27 -5.80 -1.91
CA THR A 154 -9.26 -7.14 -1.31
C THR A 154 -8.72 -7.05 0.11
N TYR A 155 -9.02 -8.06 0.92
CA TYR A 155 -8.32 -8.22 2.20
C TYR A 155 -7.11 -9.11 2.01
N ALA A 156 -5.96 -8.62 2.49
CA ALA A 156 -4.75 -9.42 2.57
C ALA A 156 -3.99 -9.12 3.87
N ARG A 157 -3.41 -10.15 4.45
CA ARG A 157 -2.49 -10.06 5.57
C ARG A 157 -1.28 -10.94 5.28
N SER A 158 -0.11 -10.35 5.39
CA SER A 158 1.13 -11.09 5.18
C SER A 158 1.49 -12.00 6.36
N GLU A 159 2.44 -12.88 6.15
CA GLU A 159 3.31 -13.39 7.20
C GLU A 159 4.13 -12.24 7.81
N ILE A 160 4.91 -12.50 8.86
CA ILE A 160 5.92 -11.54 9.32
C ILE A 160 7.10 -11.60 8.36
N LEU A 161 7.47 -10.48 7.76
CA LEU A 161 8.46 -10.42 6.67
C LEU A 161 9.69 -9.62 7.07
N LYS A 162 10.88 -10.10 6.68
CA LYS A 162 12.16 -9.40 6.81
C LYS A 162 13.14 -9.89 5.74
N GLY A 163 13.80 -8.96 5.06
CA GLY A 163 14.92 -9.28 4.16
C GLY A 163 14.52 -9.78 2.78
N GLY A 164 13.41 -9.30 2.21
CA GLY A 164 13.02 -9.60 0.84
C GLY A 164 14.05 -9.13 -0.19
N VAL A 165 14.32 -9.94 -1.21
CA VAL A 165 15.26 -9.62 -2.29
C VAL A 165 14.58 -9.80 -3.64
N LYS A 166 14.60 -8.71 -4.43
CA LYS A 166 14.06 -8.74 -5.80
C LYS A 166 14.87 -9.66 -6.70
N ASP A 167 14.22 -10.65 -7.28
CA ASP A 167 14.80 -11.44 -8.38
C ASP A 167 14.45 -10.80 -9.73
N SER A 168 15.41 -10.07 -10.29
CA SER A 168 15.22 -9.38 -11.57
C SER A 168 15.28 -10.29 -12.79
N SER A 169 15.62 -11.57 -12.64
CA SER A 169 15.76 -12.50 -13.77
C SER A 169 14.42 -12.89 -14.39
N THR A 170 13.35 -12.80 -13.64
CA THR A 170 11.98 -13.14 -14.05
C THR A 170 11.03 -11.94 -13.96
N PHE A 171 11.58 -10.74 -13.80
CA PHE A 171 10.82 -9.51 -13.67
C PHE A 171 10.19 -9.12 -15.00
N LEU A 172 8.90 -8.80 -14.99
CA LEU A 172 8.17 -8.28 -16.14
C LEU A 172 8.32 -6.76 -16.23
N THR A 173 8.30 -6.24 -17.45
CA THR A 173 8.05 -4.82 -17.69
C THR A 173 6.56 -4.54 -17.52
N GLU A 174 6.20 -3.26 -17.38
CA GLU A 174 4.79 -2.88 -17.33
C GLU A 174 4.02 -3.32 -18.59
N GLU A 175 4.63 -3.16 -19.79
CA GLU A 175 4.02 -3.56 -21.06
C GLU A 175 3.76 -5.08 -21.11
N GLU A 176 4.72 -5.89 -20.65
CA GLU A 176 4.55 -7.33 -20.57
C GLU A 176 3.51 -7.76 -19.52
N PHE A 177 3.39 -7.03 -18.42
CA PHE A 177 2.39 -7.30 -17.40
C PHE A 177 0.98 -6.92 -17.89
N GLU A 178 0.85 -5.78 -18.57
CA GLU A 178 -0.44 -5.34 -19.15
C GLU A 178 -0.96 -6.34 -20.20
N GLU A 179 -0.08 -7.04 -20.94
CA GLU A 179 -0.51 -8.11 -21.85
C GLU A 179 -1.25 -9.24 -21.12
N PHE A 180 -0.79 -9.61 -19.93
CA PHE A 180 -1.50 -10.61 -19.09
C PHE A 180 -2.80 -10.05 -18.52
N PHE A 181 -2.83 -8.77 -18.21
CA PHE A 181 -3.97 -8.07 -17.67
C PHE A 181 -5.14 -7.97 -18.67
N ASP A 182 -4.84 -7.66 -19.92
CA ASP A 182 -5.84 -7.60 -20.98
C ASP A 182 -6.48 -8.98 -21.23
N ILE A 183 -5.70 -10.06 -21.10
CA ILE A 183 -6.21 -11.43 -21.19
C ILE A 183 -7.18 -11.72 -20.03
N GLU A 184 -6.90 -11.21 -18.85
CA GLU A 184 -7.69 -11.43 -17.65
C GLU A 184 -9.08 -10.77 -17.72
N PHE A 185 -9.22 -9.61 -18.33
CA PHE A 185 -10.50 -8.93 -18.51
C PHE A 185 -11.40 -9.58 -19.58
N GLU A 186 -10.83 -10.27 -20.55
CA GLU A 186 -11.54 -10.84 -21.68
C GLU A 186 -11.81 -12.35 -21.55
N SER A 187 -11.09 -13.06 -20.71
CA SER A 187 -11.17 -14.51 -20.54
C SER A 187 -11.24 -14.95 -19.08
N ASP A 188 -11.80 -16.12 -18.88
CA ASP A 188 -11.82 -16.80 -17.59
C ASP A 188 -10.37 -16.99 -17.09
N TYR A 189 -10.05 -16.58 -15.87
CA TYR A 189 -8.73 -16.67 -15.17
C TYR A 189 -7.95 -17.97 -15.38
N THR A 190 -8.56 -18.98 -15.95
CA THR A 190 -7.97 -20.30 -16.20
C THR A 190 -6.75 -20.27 -17.12
N GLU A 191 -6.66 -19.33 -18.06
CA GLU A 191 -5.52 -19.24 -18.98
C GLU A 191 -4.29 -18.61 -18.30
N LEU A 192 -4.47 -17.63 -17.44
CA LEU A 192 -3.39 -17.01 -16.65
C LEU A 192 -2.75 -17.97 -15.65
N VAL A 193 -3.55 -18.83 -15.05
CA VAL A 193 -3.05 -19.83 -14.08
C VAL A 193 -2.09 -20.84 -14.73
N GLU A 194 -2.14 -20.99 -16.06
CA GLU A 194 -1.32 -21.90 -16.83
C GLU A 194 -0.14 -21.22 -17.54
N ASP A 195 -0.10 -19.87 -17.59
CA ASP A 195 1.01 -19.17 -18.23
C ASP A 195 2.28 -19.25 -17.37
N GLU A 196 3.28 -19.94 -17.91
CA GLU A 196 4.53 -20.21 -17.19
C GLU A 196 5.34 -18.93 -16.91
N LYS A 197 5.30 -17.93 -17.80
CA LYS A 197 6.02 -16.66 -17.63
C LYS A 197 5.40 -15.85 -16.49
N TYR A 198 4.07 -15.74 -16.46
CA TYR A 198 3.34 -15.06 -15.40
C TYR A 198 3.53 -15.75 -14.04
N LEU A 199 3.42 -17.06 -13.99
CA LEU A 199 3.63 -17.86 -12.77
C LEU A 199 5.05 -17.73 -12.21
N ASN A 200 6.07 -17.72 -13.09
CA ASN A 200 7.46 -17.51 -12.70
C ASN A 200 7.67 -16.09 -12.15
N TYR A 201 7.03 -15.10 -12.76
CA TYR A 201 7.03 -13.74 -12.23
C TYR A 201 6.42 -13.68 -10.82
N LEU A 202 5.21 -14.18 -10.62
CA LEU A 202 4.56 -14.22 -9.30
C LEU A 202 5.40 -14.97 -8.26
N GLU A 203 6.08 -16.03 -8.64
CA GLU A 203 6.98 -16.74 -7.73
C GLU A 203 8.20 -15.91 -7.36
N SER A 204 8.78 -15.18 -8.30
CA SER A 204 9.98 -14.34 -8.07
C SER A 204 9.72 -13.16 -7.14
N ILE A 205 8.51 -12.61 -7.16
CA ILE A 205 8.08 -11.53 -6.27
C ILE A 205 7.39 -12.02 -4.99
N GLY A 206 7.30 -13.33 -4.81
CA GLY A 206 6.64 -13.98 -3.68
C GLY A 206 7.43 -13.96 -2.37
N ASP A 207 8.65 -13.45 -2.38
CA ASP A 207 9.51 -13.19 -1.21
C ASP A 207 9.53 -14.30 -0.16
N LYS A 208 9.59 -15.56 -0.60
CA LYS A 208 9.61 -16.74 0.30
C LYS A 208 10.73 -16.69 1.35
N ASN A 209 11.86 -16.09 0.97
CA ASN A 209 13.04 -15.93 1.83
C ASN A 209 12.86 -14.85 2.90
N ALA A 210 11.87 -13.97 2.76
CA ALA A 210 11.57 -12.94 3.74
C ALA A 210 10.70 -13.44 4.90
N ILE A 211 10.01 -14.58 4.74
CA ILE A 211 9.09 -15.12 5.74
C ILE A 211 9.87 -15.54 6.98
N GLN A 212 9.49 -15.00 8.13
CA GLN A 212 10.11 -15.33 9.41
C GLN A 212 9.51 -16.60 10.00
N SER A 213 10.37 -17.60 10.26
CA SER A 213 9.97 -18.90 10.83
C SER A 213 10.14 -18.99 12.35
N ASP A 214 11.04 -18.20 12.92
CA ASP A 214 11.44 -18.30 14.32
C ASP A 214 10.61 -17.37 15.23
N LEU A 215 9.28 -17.48 15.12
CA LEU A 215 8.34 -16.64 15.85
C LEU A 215 8.07 -17.21 17.25
N ILE A 216 8.10 -16.34 18.27
CA ILE A 216 7.66 -16.70 19.62
C ILE A 216 6.14 -16.55 19.69
N ILE A 217 5.43 -17.67 19.64
CA ILE A 217 3.97 -17.71 19.68
C ILE A 217 3.52 -18.18 21.06
N LYS A 218 2.61 -17.44 21.71
CA LYS A 218 1.97 -17.79 22.98
C LYS A 218 0.46 -17.57 22.86
N GLY A 219 -0.29 -18.67 22.76
CA GLY A 219 -1.71 -18.63 22.44
C GLY A 219 -1.92 -18.05 21.05
N GLU A 220 -2.69 -16.99 20.94
CA GLU A 220 -2.98 -16.28 19.68
C GLU A 220 -2.07 -15.09 19.43
N ASN A 221 -1.03 -14.87 20.25
CA ASN A 221 -0.17 -13.71 20.19
C ASN A 221 1.22 -14.09 19.69
N ILE A 222 1.78 -13.23 18.84
CA ILE A 222 3.19 -13.24 18.44
C ILE A 222 3.91 -12.19 19.29
N TYR A 223 5.01 -12.57 19.90
CA TYR A 223 5.78 -11.70 20.80
C TYR A 223 7.07 -11.25 20.18
N ASN A 224 7.26 -9.92 20.09
CA ASN A 224 8.49 -9.27 19.63
C ASN A 224 9.02 -9.90 18.33
N PRO A 225 8.22 -9.99 17.27
CA PRO A 225 8.72 -10.53 16.01
C PRO A 225 9.83 -9.63 15.45
N GLU A 226 10.85 -10.23 14.89
CA GLU A 226 11.78 -9.51 14.04
C GLU A 226 11.20 -9.48 12.62
N GLY A 227 10.70 -8.33 12.19
CA GLY A 227 10.11 -8.14 10.88
C GLY A 227 8.81 -7.37 10.92
N ILE A 228 8.22 -7.17 9.77
CA ILE A 228 7.11 -6.25 9.55
C ILE A 228 5.85 -7.03 9.16
N LEU A 229 4.71 -6.64 9.70
CA LEU A 229 3.40 -7.11 9.30
C LEU A 229 2.77 -6.15 8.29
N TYR A 230 2.33 -6.66 7.14
CA TYR A 230 1.62 -5.88 6.11
C TYR A 230 0.15 -6.28 6.09
N ILE A 231 -0.74 -5.28 6.03
CA ILE A 231 -2.19 -5.50 6.02
C ILE A 231 -2.85 -4.58 5.01
N THR A 232 -3.60 -5.16 4.09
CA THR A 232 -4.54 -4.47 3.20
C THR A 232 -5.95 -4.76 3.71
N ALA A 233 -6.69 -3.72 4.07
CA ALA A 233 -7.92 -3.87 4.84
C ALA A 233 -9.22 -3.92 4.01
N ASN A 234 -9.12 -3.99 2.68
CA ASN A 234 -10.26 -3.96 1.75
C ASN A 234 -10.98 -2.60 1.73
N SER A 235 -12.14 -2.55 1.09
CA SER A 235 -13.00 -1.35 1.02
C SER A 235 -13.98 -1.33 2.18
N ALA A 236 -13.96 -0.25 2.97
CA ALA A 236 -14.86 -0.10 4.10
C ALA A 236 -16.32 0.18 3.70
N SER A 237 -16.55 0.68 2.50
CA SER A 237 -17.89 1.05 2.02
C SER A 237 -18.59 -0.02 1.19
N GLY A 238 -17.88 -1.05 0.74
CA GLY A 238 -18.41 -2.07 -0.15
C GLY A 238 -18.75 -1.56 -1.55
N SER A 239 -18.14 -0.45 -1.98
CA SER A 239 -18.49 0.19 -3.25
C SER A 239 -17.84 -0.46 -4.47
N LYS A 240 -16.73 -1.15 -4.28
CA LYS A 240 -15.95 -1.78 -5.35
C LYS A 240 -15.04 -2.85 -4.74
N TYR A 241 -15.08 -4.03 -5.31
CA TYR A 241 -14.21 -5.15 -4.95
C TYR A 241 -13.38 -5.57 -6.13
N TYR A 242 -12.17 -6.05 -5.87
CA TYR A 242 -11.29 -6.65 -6.85
C TYR A 242 -11.15 -8.15 -6.59
N ASN A 243 -10.71 -8.86 -7.61
CA ASN A 243 -10.37 -10.25 -7.46
C ASN A 243 -8.98 -10.41 -6.81
N ASN A 244 -8.84 -11.46 -6.02
CA ASN A 244 -7.50 -11.92 -5.67
C ASN A 244 -6.83 -12.52 -6.91
N VAL A 245 -5.52 -12.32 -7.04
CA VAL A 245 -4.77 -13.03 -8.09
C VAL A 245 -4.98 -14.56 -7.96
N PRO A 246 -5.02 -15.29 -9.08
CA PRO A 246 -5.36 -16.71 -9.10
C PRO A 246 -4.48 -17.54 -8.17
N ARG A 247 -3.18 -17.23 -8.11
CA ARG A 247 -2.22 -17.93 -7.26
C ARG A 247 -1.78 -17.06 -6.09
N GLN A 248 -2.03 -17.54 -4.87
CA GLN A 248 -1.58 -16.87 -3.66
C GLN A 248 -0.05 -16.82 -3.59
N GLN A 249 0.50 -15.62 -3.38
CA GLN A 249 1.93 -15.44 -3.15
C GLN A 249 2.34 -16.04 -1.81
N ALA A 250 3.61 -16.44 -1.71
CA ALA A 250 4.14 -17.11 -0.54
C ALA A 250 4.06 -16.25 0.73
N TYR A 251 4.20 -14.94 0.60
CA TYR A 251 4.16 -14.00 1.73
C TYR A 251 2.76 -13.80 2.33
N ILE A 252 1.69 -14.24 1.67
CA ILE A 252 0.31 -14.08 2.15
C ILE A 252 -0.05 -15.16 3.16
N ALA A 253 -0.30 -14.77 4.41
CA ALA A 253 -0.81 -15.63 5.46
C ALA A 253 -2.33 -15.82 5.38
N SER A 254 -3.07 -14.78 5.00
CA SER A 254 -4.52 -14.81 4.86
C SER A 254 -4.97 -13.79 3.82
N ARG A 255 -5.90 -14.18 2.98
CA ARG A 255 -6.54 -13.30 2.00
C ARG A 255 -8.02 -13.62 1.87
N TRP A 256 -8.79 -12.63 1.51
CA TRP A 256 -10.20 -12.77 1.29
C TRP A 256 -10.72 -11.70 0.34
N GLN A 257 -11.69 -12.07 -0.46
CA GLN A 257 -12.48 -11.17 -1.30
C GLN A 257 -13.95 -11.48 -1.08
N GLU A 258 -14.79 -10.47 -1.20
CA GLU A 258 -16.24 -10.62 -1.11
C GLU A 258 -16.84 -10.30 -2.49
N ASP A 259 -17.82 -11.11 -2.92
CA ASP A 259 -18.59 -10.92 -4.16
C ASP A 259 -19.77 -9.96 -3.90
#